data_59855862e21f9650fd8dc04966ea787e
#
_entry.id   59855862e21f9650fd8dc04966ea787e
#
_cell.length_a   1.000
_cell.length_b   1.000
_cell.length_c   1.000
_cell.angle_alpha   90.00
_cell.angle_beta   90.00
_cell.angle_gamma   90.00
#
_symmetry.space_group_name_H-M   'P 1'
#
loop_
_entity.id
_entity.type
_entity.pdbx_description
1 polymer ?
#
loop_
_entity_poly.entity_id
_entity_poly.type
_entity_poly.pdbx_seq_one_letter_code
_entity_poly.pdbx_strand_id
1 'polypeptide(L)'
;MTIPFIIGAYASHPAPELQEDYYKLLAQQPWINGLEMPYPGQIATDNEFLAGLLAPNWDFNTITAIPGTMQNVGKDATFGLASPDRDGREAALAFTRQLREDLGKLCEHADRHVVTRIEVHSAPTRTAEGDAFRRSLEVLREWDWYGAKLVIEHCDRFITEQKPEKGFLSIDEEIQIAAEFEVGVLINWGRSVLEERSADAAYDHIVAAGKRGVLDGVIFSGAGPEETQYGYAWIDGHLPGQTDEPASLMSNAEIKRCAQAAIEGGCNYLGAKMCVPKDATLEERLAMLTHVYKACELH
;
A
#
# COMPACT_ATOMS: atom_id res chain seq x y z
N MET A 1 23.30 3.59 3.64
CA MET A 1 22.13 3.55 4.56
C MET A 1 21.29 2.39 4.11
N THR A 2 20.84 1.56 5.05
CA THR A 2 19.93 0.44 4.72
C THR A 2 18.56 1.01 4.43
N ILE A 3 17.92 0.60 3.32
CA ILE A 3 16.55 1.01 2.98
C ILE A 3 15.58 0.43 4.01
N PRO A 4 14.66 1.22 4.59
CA PRO A 4 13.61 0.71 5.48
C PRO A 4 12.77 -0.36 4.80
N PHE A 5 12.39 -1.39 5.57
CA PHE A 5 11.47 -2.43 5.12
C PHE A 5 10.24 -2.46 6.03
N ILE A 6 9.05 -2.33 5.46
CA ILE A 6 7.78 -2.27 6.20
C ILE A 6 6.90 -3.48 5.92
N ILE A 7 5.95 -3.73 6.82
CA ILE A 7 5.06 -4.87 6.74
C ILE A 7 3.60 -4.43 6.76
N GLY A 8 2.83 -4.87 5.77
CA GLY A 8 1.36 -4.78 5.78
C GLY A 8 0.76 -5.87 6.68
N ALA A 9 1.02 -5.78 7.98
CA ALA A 9 0.67 -6.80 8.96
C ALA A 9 -0.83 -7.13 9.01
N TYR A 10 -1.69 -6.20 8.63
CA TYR A 10 -3.14 -6.39 8.63
C TYR A 10 -3.59 -7.46 7.62
N ALA A 11 -2.84 -7.70 6.54
CA ALA A 11 -3.15 -8.77 5.58
C ALA A 11 -2.83 -10.17 6.14
N SER A 12 -1.90 -10.24 7.07
CA SER A 12 -1.46 -11.48 7.73
C SER A 12 -1.88 -11.57 9.21
N HIS A 13 -2.90 -10.80 9.64
CA HIS A 13 -3.37 -10.82 11.04
C HIS A 13 -3.78 -12.22 11.49
N PRO A 14 -3.36 -12.63 12.69
CA PRO A 14 -3.92 -13.80 13.37
C PRO A 14 -5.33 -13.50 13.91
N ALA A 15 -5.89 -14.43 14.67
CA ALA A 15 -7.09 -14.19 15.47
C ALA A 15 -6.85 -13.01 16.44
N PRO A 16 -7.89 -12.21 16.76
CA PRO A 16 -7.76 -10.96 17.54
C PRO A 16 -7.01 -11.11 18.86
N GLU A 17 -7.20 -12.23 19.55
CA GLU A 17 -6.54 -12.55 20.82
C GLU A 17 -5.02 -12.75 20.72
N LEU A 18 -4.50 -13.01 19.53
CA LEU A 18 -3.07 -13.21 19.27
C LEU A 18 -2.42 -11.96 18.64
N GLN A 19 -3.17 -10.88 18.41
CA GLN A 19 -2.66 -9.71 17.73
C GLN A 19 -1.47 -9.07 18.46
N GLU A 20 -1.58 -8.89 19.78
CA GLU A 20 -0.47 -8.32 20.54
C GLU A 20 0.80 -9.17 20.48
N ASP A 21 0.67 -10.47 20.57
CA ASP A 21 1.82 -11.40 20.51
C ASP A 21 2.44 -11.40 19.11
N TYR A 22 1.60 -11.27 18.06
CA TYR A 22 2.09 -11.13 16.69
C TYR A 22 2.88 -9.83 16.51
N TYR A 23 2.38 -8.69 17.00
CA TYR A 23 3.10 -7.42 16.90
C TYR A 23 4.40 -7.43 17.72
N LYS A 24 4.40 -8.06 18.92
CA LYS A 24 5.63 -8.27 19.70
C LYS A 24 6.65 -9.13 18.95
N LEU A 25 6.20 -10.18 18.24
CA LEU A 25 7.07 -11.03 17.42
C LEU A 25 7.67 -10.25 16.24
N LEU A 26 6.87 -9.43 15.55
CA LEU A 26 7.33 -8.54 14.48
C LEU A 26 8.33 -7.49 15.00
N ALA A 27 8.09 -6.91 16.17
CA ALA A 27 8.97 -5.90 16.79
C ALA A 27 10.35 -6.43 17.18
N GLN A 28 10.49 -7.74 17.36
CA GLN A 28 11.79 -8.38 17.63
C GLN A 28 12.65 -8.52 16.37
N GLN A 29 12.08 -8.28 15.18
CA GLN A 29 12.81 -8.44 13.93
C GLN A 29 13.56 -7.16 13.57
N PRO A 30 14.91 -7.17 13.52
CA PRO A 30 15.69 -5.95 13.29
C PRO A 30 15.55 -5.39 11.87
N TRP A 31 15.01 -6.18 10.94
CA TRP A 31 14.78 -5.78 9.56
C TRP A 31 13.40 -5.14 9.32
N ILE A 32 12.49 -5.19 10.30
CA ILE A 32 11.19 -4.53 10.22
C ILE A 32 11.33 -3.11 10.80
N ASN A 33 11.14 -2.11 9.94
CA ASN A 33 11.29 -0.70 10.31
C ASN A 33 9.94 0.01 10.50
N GLY A 34 8.83 -0.67 10.23
CA GLY A 34 7.50 -0.11 10.38
C GLY A 34 6.40 -0.97 9.77
N LEU A 35 5.20 -0.43 9.84
CA LEU A 35 3.98 -1.06 9.34
C LEU A 35 3.32 -0.21 8.25
N GLU A 36 2.68 -0.87 7.28
CA GLU A 36 1.60 -0.30 6.51
C GLU A 36 0.28 -0.58 7.25
N MET A 37 -0.44 0.46 7.61
CA MET A 37 -1.67 0.39 8.40
C MET A 37 -2.88 0.75 7.55
N PRO A 38 -3.98 -0.03 7.61
CA PRO A 38 -5.17 0.23 6.80
C PRO A 38 -6.05 1.32 7.45
N TYR A 39 -6.61 2.21 6.62
CA TYR A 39 -7.63 3.15 7.08
C TYR A 39 -8.99 2.80 6.44
N PRO A 40 -10.12 2.78 7.25
CA PRO A 40 -10.21 3.24 8.65
C PRO A 40 -9.54 2.31 9.69
N GLY A 41 -9.68 0.99 9.63
CA GLY A 41 -9.05 0.05 10.56
C GLY A 41 -9.03 0.51 12.03
N GLN A 42 -8.02 0.07 12.79
CA GLN A 42 -7.86 0.46 14.21
C GLN A 42 -7.50 1.95 14.37
N ILE A 43 -6.96 2.59 13.34
CA ILE A 43 -6.70 4.04 13.37
C ILE A 43 -7.98 4.82 13.67
N ALA A 44 -9.13 4.39 13.13
CA ALA A 44 -10.41 5.05 13.36
C ALA A 44 -11.18 4.50 14.55
N THR A 45 -10.95 3.25 14.96
CA THR A 45 -11.80 2.56 15.95
C THR A 45 -11.15 2.39 17.32
N ASP A 46 -9.82 2.28 17.38
CA ASP A 46 -9.07 2.03 18.62
C ASP A 46 -7.64 2.55 18.53
N ASN A 47 -7.53 3.86 18.45
CA ASN A 47 -6.27 4.59 18.25
C ASN A 47 -5.27 4.40 19.39
N GLU A 48 -5.77 4.37 20.63
CA GLU A 48 -4.96 4.19 21.82
C GLU A 48 -4.33 2.80 21.86
N PHE A 49 -5.12 1.76 21.59
CA PHE A 49 -4.62 0.39 21.49
C PHE A 49 -3.57 0.25 20.39
N LEU A 50 -3.86 0.80 19.20
CA LEU A 50 -2.91 0.78 18.09
C LEU A 50 -1.60 1.48 18.44
N ALA A 51 -1.66 2.66 19.08
CA ALA A 51 -0.47 3.38 19.53
C ALA A 51 0.41 2.53 20.47
N GLY A 52 -0.22 1.76 21.35
CA GLY A 52 0.45 0.82 22.26
C GLY A 52 1.12 -0.38 21.56
N LEU A 53 0.66 -0.72 20.35
CA LEU A 53 1.25 -1.81 19.55
C LEU A 53 2.46 -1.36 18.72
N LEU A 54 2.58 -0.06 18.42
CA LEU A 54 3.65 0.46 17.56
C LEU A 54 4.99 0.45 18.30
N ALA A 55 5.87 -0.44 17.89
CA ALA A 55 7.20 -0.58 18.50
C ALA A 55 7.99 0.74 18.43
N PRO A 56 8.80 1.07 19.47
CA PRO A 56 9.57 2.32 19.51
C PRO A 56 10.58 2.46 18.35
N ASN A 57 11.07 1.36 17.81
CA ASN A 57 12.02 1.31 16.69
C ASN A 57 11.35 1.29 15.31
N TRP A 58 10.03 1.37 15.23
CA TRP A 58 9.32 1.47 13.97
C TRP A 58 9.18 2.95 13.58
N ASP A 59 10.21 3.46 12.90
CA ASP A 59 10.32 4.86 12.50
C ASP A 59 9.74 5.13 11.11
N PHE A 60 9.29 4.08 10.40
CA PHE A 60 8.80 4.21 9.03
C PHE A 60 7.44 3.51 8.87
N ASN A 61 6.40 4.04 9.50
CA ASN A 61 5.05 3.53 9.28
C ASN A 61 4.33 4.32 8.17
N THR A 62 3.43 3.66 7.46
CA THR A 62 2.56 4.26 6.44
C THR A 62 1.10 3.99 6.75
N ILE A 63 0.19 4.80 6.19
CA ILE A 63 -1.25 4.57 6.24
C ILE A 63 -1.76 4.46 4.81
N THR A 64 -2.39 3.31 4.47
CA THR A 64 -3.08 3.17 3.19
C THR A 64 -4.58 3.43 3.34
N ALA A 65 -5.11 4.35 2.52
CA ALA A 65 -6.53 4.67 2.49
C ALA A 65 -7.36 3.72 1.62
N ILE A 66 -6.74 2.74 0.92
CA ILE A 66 -7.44 1.92 -0.08
C ILE A 66 -8.62 1.13 0.48
N PRO A 67 -8.58 0.53 1.69
CA PRO A 67 -9.74 -0.22 2.18
C PRO A 67 -10.98 0.65 2.33
N GLY A 68 -10.83 1.83 2.94
CA GLY A 68 -11.94 2.78 3.09
C GLY A 68 -12.37 3.41 1.77
N THR A 69 -11.44 3.70 0.88
CA THR A 69 -11.73 4.19 -0.48
C THR A 69 -12.64 3.19 -1.21
N MET A 70 -12.29 1.90 -1.24
CA MET A 70 -13.08 0.89 -1.92
C MET A 70 -14.42 0.60 -1.23
N GLN A 71 -14.49 0.67 0.10
CA GLN A 71 -15.76 0.60 0.82
C GLN A 71 -16.73 1.72 0.42
N ASN A 72 -16.22 2.93 0.22
CA ASN A 72 -17.02 4.07 -0.19
C ASN A 72 -17.37 4.03 -1.68
N VAL A 73 -16.44 3.65 -2.57
CA VAL A 73 -16.73 3.38 -4.00
C VAL A 73 -17.83 2.32 -4.15
N GLY A 74 -17.83 1.30 -3.29
CA GLY A 74 -18.89 0.28 -3.26
C GLY A 74 -20.27 0.81 -2.85
N LYS A 75 -20.34 1.94 -2.13
CA LYS A 75 -21.60 2.61 -1.73
C LYS A 75 -22.01 3.67 -2.74
N ASP A 76 -21.04 4.38 -3.29
CA ASP A 76 -21.22 5.46 -4.27
C ASP A 76 -20.11 5.37 -5.32
N ALA A 77 -20.48 5.00 -6.54
CA ALA A 77 -19.56 4.83 -7.66
C ALA A 77 -18.87 6.13 -8.10
N THR A 78 -19.33 7.29 -7.64
CA THR A 78 -18.71 8.60 -7.91
C THR A 78 -17.65 8.98 -6.86
N PHE A 79 -17.57 8.24 -5.74
CA PHE A 79 -16.65 8.55 -4.65
C PHE A 79 -15.20 8.38 -5.07
N GLY A 80 -14.39 9.44 -4.95
CA GLY A 80 -12.95 9.35 -5.20
C GLY A 80 -12.28 10.71 -5.35
N LEU A 81 -10.98 10.77 -5.03
CA LEU A 81 -10.18 12.00 -5.17
C LEU A 81 -9.99 12.41 -6.65
N ALA A 82 -10.07 11.46 -7.58
CA ALA A 82 -10.03 11.71 -9.01
C ALA A 82 -11.44 11.77 -9.65
N SER A 83 -12.49 11.93 -8.86
CA SER A 83 -13.85 11.98 -9.39
C SER A 83 -14.12 13.26 -10.16
N PRO A 84 -14.64 13.17 -11.43
CA PRO A 84 -15.19 14.33 -12.14
C PRO A 84 -16.46 14.86 -11.45
N ASP A 85 -17.20 13.98 -10.78
CA ASP A 85 -18.36 14.39 -9.98
C ASP A 85 -17.90 15.18 -8.75
N ARG A 86 -18.52 16.36 -8.56
CA ARG A 86 -18.11 17.26 -7.49
C ARG A 86 -18.43 16.69 -6.11
N ASP A 87 -19.63 16.14 -5.95
CA ASP A 87 -20.09 15.67 -4.64
C ASP A 87 -19.32 14.41 -4.24
N GLY A 88 -19.06 13.50 -5.19
CA GLY A 88 -18.21 12.32 -4.98
C GLY A 88 -16.76 12.70 -4.60
N ARG A 89 -16.21 13.76 -5.20
CA ARG A 89 -14.87 14.25 -4.84
C ARG A 89 -14.86 14.94 -3.47
N GLU A 90 -15.86 15.75 -3.14
CA GLU A 90 -15.99 16.38 -1.83
C GLU A 90 -16.18 15.34 -0.72
N ALA A 91 -16.91 14.25 -0.97
CA ALA A 91 -17.03 13.12 -0.05
C ALA A 91 -15.67 12.42 0.18
N ALA A 92 -14.86 12.24 -0.87
CA ALA A 92 -13.52 11.68 -0.74
C ALA A 92 -12.57 12.59 0.03
N LEU A 93 -12.63 13.90 -0.17
CA LEU A 93 -11.88 14.89 0.61
C LEU A 93 -12.31 14.89 2.08
N ALA A 94 -13.61 14.75 2.38
CA ALA A 94 -14.12 14.65 3.75
C ALA A 94 -13.61 13.36 4.43
N PHE A 95 -13.62 12.23 3.74
CA PHE A 95 -13.04 10.96 4.22
C PHE A 95 -11.54 11.11 4.53
N THR A 96 -10.80 11.75 3.63
CA THR A 96 -9.36 11.96 3.79
C THR A 96 -9.06 12.96 4.93
N ARG A 97 -9.96 13.94 5.19
CA ARG A 97 -9.86 14.82 6.35
C ARG A 97 -10.06 14.05 7.66
N GLN A 98 -11.01 13.12 7.70
CA GLN A 98 -11.21 12.27 8.87
C GLN A 98 -9.97 11.39 9.15
N LEU A 99 -9.35 10.82 8.09
CA LEU A 99 -8.08 10.10 8.24
C LEU A 99 -7.02 11.00 8.90
N ARG A 100 -6.87 12.24 8.42
CA ARG A 100 -5.91 13.19 9.00
C ARG A 100 -6.21 13.50 10.47
N GLU A 101 -7.46 13.66 10.85
CA GLU A 101 -7.87 13.91 12.25
C GLU A 101 -7.55 12.69 13.14
N ASP A 102 -7.79 11.49 12.64
CA ASP A 102 -7.49 10.25 13.37
C ASP A 102 -5.98 9.98 13.44
N LEU A 103 -5.20 10.37 12.43
CA LEU A 103 -3.73 10.41 12.48
C LEU A 103 -3.23 11.33 13.60
N GLY A 104 -3.83 12.53 13.76
CA GLY A 104 -3.50 13.45 14.85
C GLY A 104 -3.66 12.80 16.21
N LYS A 105 -4.79 12.13 16.44
CA LYS A 105 -5.04 11.37 17.69
C LYS A 105 -4.03 10.24 17.89
N LEU A 106 -3.68 9.51 16.81
CA LEU A 106 -2.66 8.45 16.88
C LEU A 106 -1.31 9.01 17.34
N CYS A 107 -0.90 10.15 16.80
CA CYS A 107 0.33 10.82 17.21
C CYS A 107 0.26 11.29 18.67
N GLU A 108 -0.88 11.81 19.14
CA GLU A 108 -1.12 12.19 20.53
C GLU A 108 -1.00 11.00 21.48
N HIS A 109 -1.65 9.86 21.19
CA HIS A 109 -1.56 8.64 22.00
C HIS A 109 -0.15 8.04 22.01
N ALA A 110 0.56 8.11 20.89
CA ALA A 110 1.93 7.62 20.78
C ALA A 110 3.00 8.57 21.35
N ASP A 111 2.63 9.82 21.68
CA ASP A 111 3.54 10.91 22.08
C ASP A 111 4.71 11.13 21.09
N ARG A 112 4.46 10.88 19.81
CA ARG A 112 5.41 11.07 18.70
C ARG A 112 4.73 11.09 17.33
N HIS A 113 5.39 11.65 16.31
CA HIS A 113 5.00 11.45 14.93
C HIS A 113 5.34 10.00 14.51
N VAL A 114 4.32 9.18 14.34
CA VAL A 114 4.49 7.74 14.09
C VAL A 114 4.38 7.35 12.63
N VAL A 115 3.86 8.22 11.78
CA VAL A 115 3.59 7.94 10.35
C VAL A 115 4.44 8.84 9.47
N THR A 116 5.04 8.26 8.44
CA THR A 116 5.88 8.97 7.48
C THR A 116 5.22 9.17 6.11
N ARG A 117 4.23 8.35 5.77
CA ARG A 117 3.52 8.37 4.48
C ARG A 117 2.02 8.17 4.64
N ILE A 118 1.25 8.91 3.85
CA ILE A 118 -0.19 8.73 3.67
C ILE A 118 -0.42 8.36 2.21
N GLU A 119 -0.89 7.16 1.97
CA GLU A 119 -1.14 6.60 0.66
C GLU A 119 -2.56 6.94 0.20
N VAL A 120 -2.64 7.83 -0.78
CA VAL A 120 -3.89 8.26 -1.42
C VAL A 120 -4.05 7.63 -2.79
N HIS A 121 -5.27 7.58 -3.31
CA HIS A 121 -5.62 6.80 -4.49
C HIS A 121 -6.43 7.60 -5.48
N SER A 122 -6.23 7.34 -6.76
CA SER A 122 -6.90 8.00 -7.88
C SER A 122 -8.27 7.38 -8.23
N ALA A 123 -9.06 7.00 -7.19
CA ALA A 123 -10.45 6.57 -7.37
C ALA A 123 -11.31 7.71 -7.97
N PRO A 124 -12.42 7.42 -8.62
CA PRO A 124 -13.22 6.20 -8.61
C PRO A 124 -12.89 5.20 -9.72
N THR A 125 -13.49 4.01 -9.62
CA THR A 125 -13.42 2.97 -10.65
C THR A 125 -13.99 3.47 -11.98
N ARG A 126 -13.23 3.33 -13.08
CA ARG A 126 -13.59 3.61 -14.49
C ARG A 126 -13.74 5.08 -14.89
N THR A 127 -14.07 5.94 -13.95
CA THR A 127 -14.42 7.34 -14.26
C THR A 127 -13.43 8.33 -13.64
N ALA A 128 -12.28 7.85 -13.17
CA ALA A 128 -11.22 8.69 -12.65
C ALA A 128 -10.69 9.64 -13.75
N GLU A 129 -10.47 10.90 -13.38
CA GLU A 129 -9.91 11.93 -14.26
C GLU A 129 -8.71 12.63 -13.60
N GLY A 130 -7.60 12.75 -14.32
CA GLY A 130 -6.37 13.36 -13.82
C GLY A 130 -6.56 14.80 -13.35
N ASP A 131 -7.37 15.60 -14.04
CA ASP A 131 -7.64 16.99 -13.64
C ASP A 131 -8.46 17.08 -12.34
N ALA A 132 -9.35 16.13 -12.09
CA ALA A 132 -10.06 16.04 -10.83
C ALA A 132 -9.11 15.66 -9.68
N PHE A 133 -8.16 14.75 -9.95
CA PHE A 133 -7.15 14.36 -8.97
C PHE A 133 -6.21 15.51 -8.61
N ARG A 134 -5.77 16.30 -9.61
CA ARG A 134 -4.97 17.51 -9.38
C ARG A 134 -5.68 18.48 -8.44
N ARG A 135 -6.98 18.76 -8.67
CA ARG A 135 -7.77 19.63 -7.78
C ARG A 135 -7.85 19.10 -6.35
N SER A 136 -7.91 17.79 -6.18
CA SER A 136 -7.90 17.18 -4.84
C SER A 136 -6.53 17.32 -4.17
N LEU A 137 -5.44 17.08 -4.91
CA LEU A 137 -4.08 17.22 -4.38
C LEU A 137 -3.75 18.67 -4.02
N GLU A 138 -4.27 19.68 -4.78
CA GLU A 138 -4.16 21.09 -4.39
C GLU A 138 -4.74 21.36 -2.99
N VAL A 139 -5.85 20.71 -2.64
CA VAL A 139 -6.46 20.84 -1.32
C VAL A 139 -5.65 20.08 -0.27
N LEU A 140 -5.25 18.84 -0.57
CA LEU A 140 -4.57 17.97 0.39
C LEU A 140 -3.17 18.48 0.76
N ARG A 141 -2.44 19.12 -0.16
CA ARG A 141 -1.10 19.66 0.11
C ARG A 141 -1.10 20.82 1.11
N GLU A 142 -2.21 21.50 1.29
CA GLU A 142 -2.33 22.62 2.24
C GLU A 142 -2.58 22.12 3.69
N TRP A 143 -2.84 20.84 3.88
CA TRP A 143 -3.12 20.29 5.20
C TRP A 143 -1.82 19.93 5.94
N ASP A 144 -1.83 20.15 7.25
CA ASP A 144 -0.79 19.60 8.13
C ASP A 144 -1.01 18.09 8.32
N TRP A 145 -0.06 17.29 7.91
CA TRP A 145 -0.07 15.83 7.99
C TRP A 145 0.76 15.27 9.16
N TYR A 146 1.02 16.09 10.17
CA TYR A 146 1.80 15.67 11.34
C TYR A 146 3.17 15.07 10.97
N GLY A 147 3.84 15.67 10.00
CA GLY A 147 5.15 15.23 9.50
C GLY A 147 5.12 14.14 8.43
N ALA A 148 3.98 13.52 8.14
CA ALA A 148 3.85 12.57 7.05
C ALA A 148 3.80 13.27 5.69
N LYS A 149 4.23 12.54 4.63
CA LYS A 149 4.14 12.98 3.23
C LYS A 149 3.00 12.25 2.52
N LEU A 150 2.36 12.93 1.58
CA LEU A 150 1.43 12.29 0.67
C LEU A 150 2.18 11.44 -0.35
N VAL A 151 1.64 10.27 -0.66
CA VAL A 151 2.12 9.35 -1.69
C VAL A 151 0.92 8.83 -2.47
N ILE A 152 1.04 8.72 -3.78
CA ILE A 152 0.02 8.07 -4.63
C ILE A 152 0.34 6.58 -4.65
N GLU A 153 -0.50 5.73 -4.05
CA GLU A 153 -0.38 4.27 -4.19
C GLU A 153 -1.04 3.86 -5.50
N HIS A 154 -0.23 3.42 -6.46
CA HIS A 154 -0.73 2.94 -7.74
C HIS A 154 -1.58 1.68 -7.59
N CYS A 155 -2.76 1.70 -8.22
CA CYS A 155 -3.66 0.56 -8.35
C CYS A 155 -3.88 0.25 -9.84
N ASP A 156 -4.39 -0.96 -10.13
CA ASP A 156 -4.68 -1.34 -11.52
C ASP A 156 -5.55 -0.29 -12.21
N ARG A 157 -5.11 0.15 -13.40
CA ARG A 157 -5.87 1.09 -14.23
C ARG A 157 -7.12 0.45 -14.82
N PHE A 158 -8.07 1.26 -15.25
CA PHE A 158 -9.21 0.77 -16.00
C PHE A 158 -8.81 0.35 -17.41
N ILE A 159 -9.09 -0.92 -17.75
CA ILE A 159 -8.96 -1.49 -19.08
C ILE A 159 -10.31 -2.05 -19.48
N THR A 160 -10.84 -1.63 -20.64
CA THR A 160 -12.21 -1.95 -21.08
C THR A 160 -12.44 -3.46 -21.23
N GLU A 161 -11.42 -4.21 -21.65
CA GLU A 161 -11.46 -5.65 -21.92
C GLU A 161 -11.25 -6.50 -20.66
N GLN A 162 -10.96 -5.88 -19.50
CA GLN A 162 -10.71 -6.58 -18.24
C GLN A 162 -11.71 -6.15 -17.18
N LYS A 163 -12.07 -7.09 -16.29
CA LYS A 163 -12.71 -6.72 -15.03
C LYS A 163 -11.63 -6.15 -14.11
N PRO A 164 -11.68 -4.86 -13.79
CA PRO A 164 -10.70 -4.26 -12.88
C PRO A 164 -10.94 -4.71 -11.45
N GLU A 165 -9.88 -4.72 -10.64
CA GLU A 165 -9.99 -4.82 -9.20
C GLU A 165 -10.24 -3.43 -8.58
N LYS A 166 -9.55 -2.40 -9.08
CA LYS A 166 -9.73 -0.99 -8.71
C LYS A 166 -10.15 -0.14 -9.90
N GLY A 167 -9.44 -0.23 -11.03
CA GLY A 167 -9.76 0.46 -12.28
C GLY A 167 -9.62 1.97 -12.20
N PHE A 168 -8.48 2.44 -11.69
CA PHE A 168 -8.18 3.86 -11.47
C PHE A 168 -7.42 4.50 -12.64
N LEU A 169 -6.64 5.58 -12.38
CA LEU A 169 -5.80 6.21 -13.39
C LEU A 169 -4.64 5.30 -13.82
N SER A 170 -4.09 5.56 -15.01
CA SER A 170 -2.89 4.89 -15.47
C SER A 170 -1.66 5.32 -14.68
N ILE A 171 -0.65 4.44 -14.62
CA ILE A 171 0.64 4.75 -13.98
C ILE A 171 1.29 5.99 -14.59
N ASP A 172 1.20 6.17 -15.91
CA ASP A 172 1.79 7.33 -16.61
C ASP A 172 1.16 8.65 -16.16
N GLU A 173 -0.18 8.68 -15.99
CA GLU A 173 -0.87 9.87 -15.48
C GLU A 173 -0.52 10.13 -14.02
N GLU A 174 -0.47 9.08 -13.17
CA GLU A 174 -0.10 9.23 -11.77
C GLU A 174 1.35 9.69 -11.59
N ILE A 175 2.30 9.19 -12.39
CA ILE A 175 3.69 9.65 -12.43
C ILE A 175 3.77 11.12 -12.84
N GLN A 176 3.01 11.52 -13.86
CA GLN A 176 2.99 12.92 -14.29
C GLN A 176 2.45 13.83 -13.19
N ILE A 177 1.31 13.47 -12.58
CA ILE A 177 0.69 14.23 -11.50
C ILE A 177 1.61 14.27 -10.26
N ALA A 178 2.23 13.14 -9.92
CA ALA A 178 3.16 13.07 -8.80
C ALA A 178 4.34 14.04 -8.96
N ALA A 179 4.89 14.14 -10.18
CA ALA A 179 5.97 15.09 -10.49
C ALA A 179 5.51 16.56 -10.45
N GLU A 180 4.27 16.86 -10.85
CA GLU A 180 3.69 18.21 -10.80
C GLU A 180 3.48 18.68 -9.34
N PHE A 181 3.10 17.78 -8.44
CA PHE A 181 2.78 18.08 -7.04
C PHE A 181 3.92 17.79 -6.06
N GLU A 182 5.05 17.30 -6.55
CA GLU A 182 6.21 16.90 -5.73
C GLU A 182 5.85 15.83 -4.67
N VAL A 183 4.92 14.94 -5.00
CA VAL A 183 4.54 13.77 -4.21
C VAL A 183 5.19 12.50 -4.77
N GLY A 184 5.30 11.46 -3.94
CA GLY A 184 5.83 10.18 -4.38
C GLY A 184 4.78 9.28 -5.03
N VAL A 185 5.26 8.24 -5.71
CA VAL A 185 4.45 7.11 -6.17
C VAL A 185 4.91 5.84 -5.46
N LEU A 186 3.97 5.12 -4.87
CA LEU A 186 4.15 3.78 -4.32
C LEU A 186 3.66 2.76 -5.33
N ILE A 187 4.52 1.81 -5.68
CA ILE A 187 4.16 0.68 -6.54
C ILE A 187 3.78 -0.52 -5.67
N ASN A 188 2.54 -0.97 -5.77
CA ASN A 188 2.12 -2.28 -5.26
C ASN A 188 2.37 -3.31 -6.36
N TRP A 189 3.30 -4.24 -6.13
CA TRP A 189 3.77 -5.20 -7.13
C TRP A 189 2.59 -5.98 -7.75
N GLY A 190 1.72 -6.52 -6.92
CA GLY A 190 0.58 -7.32 -7.39
C GLY A 190 -0.41 -6.52 -8.21
N ARG A 191 -0.69 -5.27 -7.86
CA ARG A 191 -1.63 -4.43 -8.61
C ARG A 191 -1.11 -4.06 -9.99
N SER A 192 0.18 -3.81 -10.14
CA SER A 192 0.81 -3.66 -11.45
C SER A 192 0.69 -4.95 -12.29
N VAL A 193 0.92 -6.12 -11.66
CA VAL A 193 0.75 -7.41 -12.32
C VAL A 193 -0.69 -7.68 -12.73
N LEU A 194 -1.67 -7.29 -11.91
CA LEU A 194 -3.09 -7.38 -12.23
C LEU A 194 -3.46 -6.53 -13.44
N GLU A 195 -2.87 -5.35 -13.60
CA GLU A 195 -3.14 -4.43 -14.70
C GLU A 195 -2.81 -5.06 -16.04
N GLU A 196 -1.59 -5.54 -16.22
CA GLU A 196 -1.11 -6.05 -17.53
C GLU A 196 -1.11 -7.59 -17.61
N ARG A 197 -1.57 -8.31 -16.58
CA ARG A 197 -1.51 -9.78 -16.50
C ARG A 197 -0.10 -10.34 -16.71
N SER A 198 0.92 -9.60 -16.25
CA SER A 198 2.33 -9.91 -16.44
C SER A 198 3.17 -9.45 -15.25
N ALA A 199 4.13 -10.30 -14.82
CA ALA A 199 5.10 -9.90 -13.79
C ALA A 199 6.03 -8.75 -14.26
N ASP A 200 6.26 -8.62 -15.56
CA ASP A 200 7.06 -7.52 -16.12
C ASP A 200 6.47 -6.14 -15.85
N ALA A 201 5.14 -6.04 -15.75
CA ALA A 201 4.47 -4.76 -15.49
C ALA A 201 4.95 -4.08 -14.20
N ALA A 202 5.16 -4.86 -13.14
CA ALA A 202 5.66 -4.30 -11.88
C ALA A 202 7.06 -3.71 -12.04
N TYR A 203 7.95 -4.40 -12.74
CA TYR A 203 9.28 -3.91 -13.06
C TYR A 203 9.22 -2.64 -13.92
N ASP A 204 8.41 -2.63 -14.96
CA ASP A 204 8.29 -1.49 -15.88
C ASP A 204 7.73 -0.25 -15.18
N HIS A 205 6.74 -0.41 -14.31
CA HIS A 205 6.18 0.68 -13.50
C HIS A 205 7.20 1.25 -12.50
N ILE A 206 7.98 0.38 -11.83
CA ILE A 206 9.08 0.79 -10.94
C ILE A 206 10.12 1.61 -11.70
N VAL A 207 10.56 1.11 -12.86
CA VAL A 207 11.55 1.80 -13.70
C VAL A 207 11.01 3.13 -14.22
N ALA A 208 9.74 3.20 -14.62
CA ALA A 208 9.12 4.44 -15.10
C ALA A 208 9.07 5.50 -14.00
N ALA A 209 8.59 5.15 -12.80
CA ALA A 209 8.53 6.04 -11.65
C ALA A 209 9.94 6.48 -11.19
N GLY A 210 10.90 5.54 -11.17
CA GLY A 210 12.31 5.84 -10.84
C GLY A 210 12.96 6.79 -11.83
N LYS A 211 12.80 6.58 -13.14
CA LYS A 211 13.32 7.49 -14.18
C LYS A 211 12.77 8.91 -14.07
N ARG A 212 11.53 9.05 -13.59
CA ARG A 212 10.90 10.35 -13.37
C ARG A 212 11.32 11.00 -12.05
N GLY A 213 11.95 10.24 -11.14
CA GLY A 213 12.37 10.70 -9.82
C GLY A 213 11.22 10.84 -8.81
N VAL A 214 10.13 10.10 -9.03
CA VAL A 214 8.95 10.12 -8.15
C VAL A 214 8.70 8.79 -7.41
N LEU A 215 9.52 7.76 -7.63
CA LEU A 215 9.37 6.49 -6.92
C LEU A 215 9.63 6.68 -5.42
N ASP A 216 8.60 6.50 -4.59
CA ASP A 216 8.75 6.59 -3.13
C ASP A 216 8.96 5.22 -2.48
N GLY A 217 8.25 4.19 -2.93
CA GLY A 217 8.38 2.85 -2.37
C GLY A 217 7.85 1.74 -3.27
N VAL A 218 8.11 0.50 -2.85
CA VAL A 218 7.56 -0.71 -3.47
C VAL A 218 7.07 -1.66 -2.38
N ILE A 219 5.81 -2.10 -2.49
CA ILE A 219 5.22 -3.13 -1.64
C ILE A 219 5.06 -4.42 -2.44
N PHE A 220 5.75 -5.47 -2.00
CA PHE A 220 5.62 -6.82 -2.55
C PHE A 220 4.35 -7.50 -2.02
N SER A 221 3.42 -7.73 -2.92
CA SER A 221 2.12 -8.35 -2.68
C SER A 221 1.82 -9.19 -3.92
N GLY A 222 1.69 -10.51 -3.77
CA GLY A 222 1.61 -11.41 -4.93
C GLY A 222 0.25 -11.36 -5.63
N ALA A 223 0.28 -11.78 -6.91
CA ALA A 223 -0.90 -12.01 -7.75
C ALA A 223 -0.64 -13.20 -8.68
N GLY A 224 -1.68 -13.79 -9.24
CA GLY A 224 -1.53 -14.93 -10.15
C GLY A 224 -2.78 -15.25 -10.96
N PRO A 225 -2.62 -16.09 -12.03
CA PRO A 225 -3.68 -16.43 -12.98
C PRO A 225 -4.62 -17.54 -12.49
N GLU A 226 -4.39 -18.09 -11.31
CA GLU A 226 -5.13 -19.26 -10.82
C GLU A 226 -5.98 -18.91 -9.60
N GLU A 227 -7.07 -19.66 -9.39
CA GLU A 227 -7.83 -19.62 -8.15
C GLU A 227 -7.02 -20.32 -7.05
N THR A 228 -6.99 -19.71 -5.88
CA THR A 228 -6.27 -20.23 -4.69
C THR A 228 -7.15 -20.14 -3.45
N GLN A 229 -6.66 -20.57 -2.29
CA GLN A 229 -7.33 -20.35 -1.01
C GLN A 229 -7.55 -18.85 -0.68
N TYR A 230 -6.86 -17.94 -1.37
CA TYR A 230 -6.91 -16.49 -1.17
C TYR A 230 -7.91 -15.80 -2.10
N GLY A 231 -8.49 -16.51 -3.08
CA GLY A 231 -9.55 -16.02 -3.95
C GLY A 231 -9.45 -16.48 -5.39
N TYR A 232 -10.24 -15.83 -6.25
CA TYR A 232 -10.33 -16.14 -7.66
C TYR A 232 -9.09 -15.70 -8.45
N ALA A 233 -8.93 -16.24 -9.65
CA ALA A 233 -7.85 -15.88 -10.58
C ALA A 233 -7.77 -14.36 -10.79
N TRP A 234 -6.59 -13.78 -10.63
CA TRP A 234 -6.34 -12.33 -10.78
C TRP A 234 -7.08 -11.45 -9.76
N ILE A 235 -7.35 -11.95 -8.57
CA ILE A 235 -7.84 -11.13 -7.45
C ILE A 235 -6.70 -10.26 -6.89
N ASP A 236 -7.02 -9.05 -6.40
CA ASP A 236 -6.14 -8.29 -5.49
C ASP A 236 -6.19 -8.92 -4.08
N GLY A 237 -5.72 -10.15 -4.01
CA GLY A 237 -5.81 -11.03 -2.83
C GLY A 237 -4.53 -11.09 -2.01
N HIS A 238 -3.54 -10.28 -2.35
CA HIS A 238 -2.25 -10.25 -1.66
C HIS A 238 -1.65 -11.66 -1.48
N LEU A 239 -1.48 -12.39 -2.60
CA LEU A 239 -0.88 -13.72 -2.55
C LEU A 239 0.51 -13.69 -1.90
N PRO A 240 0.92 -14.74 -1.19
CA PRO A 240 2.30 -14.93 -0.80
C PRO A 240 3.26 -14.96 -2.00
N GLY A 241 4.56 -14.93 -1.74
CA GLY A 241 5.56 -15.22 -2.76
C GLY A 241 5.43 -16.65 -3.28
N GLN A 242 5.95 -16.91 -4.48
CA GLN A 242 5.87 -18.22 -5.14
C GLN A 242 6.42 -19.38 -4.30
N THR A 243 7.33 -19.09 -3.38
CA THR A 243 7.87 -20.09 -2.44
C THR A 243 6.80 -20.66 -1.52
N ASP A 244 5.82 -19.85 -1.13
CA ASP A 244 4.75 -20.19 -0.18
C ASP A 244 3.40 -20.45 -0.88
N GLU A 245 3.20 -19.87 -2.07
CA GLU A 245 2.03 -20.08 -2.91
C GLU A 245 2.47 -20.25 -4.38
N PRO A 246 2.56 -21.49 -4.89
CA PRO A 246 3.08 -21.78 -6.23
C PRO A 246 2.32 -21.10 -7.38
N ALA A 247 1.05 -20.74 -7.18
CA ALA A 247 0.23 -20.02 -8.17
C ALA A 247 0.61 -18.54 -8.28
N SER A 248 1.39 -18.01 -7.34
CA SER A 248 1.85 -16.63 -7.36
C SER A 248 2.94 -16.42 -8.42
N LEU A 249 2.80 -15.36 -9.21
CA LEU A 249 3.84 -14.92 -10.15
C LEU A 249 5.02 -14.22 -9.45
N MET A 250 4.89 -13.91 -8.16
CA MET A 250 5.91 -13.23 -7.36
C MET A 250 7.01 -14.19 -6.93
N SER A 251 7.88 -14.58 -7.87
CA SER A 251 9.04 -15.42 -7.61
C SER A 251 10.17 -14.66 -6.91
N ASN A 252 11.10 -15.38 -6.27
CA ASN A 252 12.28 -14.76 -5.68
C ASN A 252 13.11 -13.96 -6.71
N ALA A 253 13.15 -14.42 -7.96
CA ALA A 253 13.83 -13.71 -9.04
C ALA A 253 13.15 -12.37 -9.38
N GLU A 254 11.80 -12.35 -9.41
CA GLU A 254 11.02 -11.13 -9.64
C GLU A 254 11.14 -10.16 -8.47
N ILE A 255 11.07 -10.66 -7.22
CA ILE A 255 11.27 -9.82 -6.04
C ILE A 255 12.65 -9.16 -6.09
N LYS A 256 13.71 -9.92 -6.33
CA LYS A 256 15.08 -9.42 -6.43
C LYS A 256 15.21 -8.38 -7.55
N ARG A 257 14.73 -8.68 -8.76
CA ARG A 257 14.78 -7.79 -9.92
C ARG A 257 14.11 -6.45 -9.63
N CYS A 258 12.90 -6.50 -9.06
CA CYS A 258 12.12 -5.30 -8.72
C CYS A 258 12.74 -4.52 -7.55
N ALA A 259 13.26 -5.19 -6.53
CA ALA A 259 13.97 -4.54 -5.42
C ALA A 259 15.21 -3.78 -5.90
N GLN A 260 16.02 -4.39 -6.77
CA GLN A 260 17.19 -3.73 -7.37
C GLN A 260 16.77 -2.51 -8.19
N ALA A 261 15.77 -2.64 -9.07
CA ALA A 261 15.28 -1.52 -9.87
C ALA A 261 14.72 -0.39 -8.98
N ALA A 262 14.06 -0.73 -7.88
CA ALA A 262 13.56 0.26 -6.92
C ALA A 262 14.70 1.02 -6.24
N ILE A 263 15.74 0.33 -5.80
CA ILE A 263 16.93 0.93 -5.20
C ILE A 263 17.64 1.85 -6.19
N GLU A 264 17.86 1.38 -7.42
CA GLU A 264 18.47 2.17 -8.50
C GLU A 264 17.59 3.38 -8.88
N GLY A 265 16.26 3.23 -8.79
CA GLY A 265 15.27 4.30 -8.99
C GLY A 265 15.16 5.29 -7.83
N GLY A 266 15.90 5.07 -6.73
CA GLY A 266 15.97 5.99 -5.58
C GLY A 266 14.78 5.90 -4.62
N CYS A 267 14.15 4.72 -4.50
CA CYS A 267 13.04 4.53 -3.56
C CYS A 267 13.47 4.78 -2.09
N ASN A 268 12.52 5.23 -1.28
CA ASN A 268 12.74 5.51 0.14
C ASN A 268 12.52 4.29 1.04
N TYR A 269 11.71 3.30 0.59
CA TYR A 269 11.42 2.09 1.35
C TYR A 269 10.96 0.94 0.45
N LEU A 270 11.06 -0.27 0.98
CA LEU A 270 10.45 -1.48 0.45
C LEU A 270 9.53 -2.09 1.51
N GLY A 271 8.66 -2.98 1.11
CA GLY A 271 7.82 -3.69 2.07
C GLY A 271 7.17 -4.94 1.51
N ALA A 272 6.49 -5.67 2.39
CA ALA A 272 5.73 -6.86 2.03
C ALA A 272 4.33 -6.82 2.65
N LYS A 273 3.34 -7.17 1.84
CA LYS A 273 1.94 -7.30 2.25
C LYS A 273 1.35 -8.54 1.62
N MET A 274 1.00 -9.52 2.45
CA MET A 274 0.47 -10.79 1.94
C MET A 274 -0.52 -11.42 2.91
N CYS A 275 -1.51 -12.08 2.34
CA CYS A 275 -2.35 -13.02 3.05
C CYS A 275 -1.55 -14.28 3.41
N VAL A 276 -2.00 -14.98 4.43
CA VAL A 276 -1.40 -16.24 4.91
C VAL A 276 -2.52 -17.24 5.18
N PRO A 277 -2.24 -18.55 5.26
CA PRO A 277 -3.25 -19.52 5.66
C PRO A 277 -3.89 -19.13 7.00
N LYS A 278 -5.21 -19.33 7.12
CA LYS A 278 -5.96 -18.91 8.32
C LYS A 278 -5.45 -19.52 9.61
N ASP A 279 -5.01 -20.77 9.53
CA ASP A 279 -4.48 -21.59 10.63
C ASP A 279 -2.96 -21.47 10.81
N ALA A 280 -2.28 -20.62 10.02
CA ALA A 280 -0.86 -20.39 10.18
C ALA A 280 -0.52 -19.88 11.59
N THR A 281 0.52 -20.44 12.20
CA THR A 281 1.08 -19.98 13.48
C THR A 281 1.73 -18.60 13.32
N LEU A 282 2.07 -17.93 14.41
CA LEU A 282 2.74 -16.63 14.36
C LEU A 282 4.12 -16.74 13.69
N GLU A 283 4.83 -17.83 13.94
CA GLU A 283 6.14 -18.10 13.35
C GLU A 283 6.06 -18.37 11.85
N GLU A 284 5.02 -19.10 11.38
CA GLU A 284 4.79 -19.33 9.95
C GLU A 284 4.45 -18.01 9.22
N ARG A 285 3.61 -17.15 9.83
CA ARG A 285 3.32 -15.80 9.30
C ARG A 285 4.60 -14.98 9.15
N LEU A 286 5.44 -14.96 10.18
CA LEU A 286 6.73 -14.27 10.14
C LEU A 286 7.68 -14.91 9.11
N ALA A 287 7.70 -16.24 8.98
CA ALA A 287 8.55 -16.93 8.02
C ALA A 287 8.20 -16.53 6.57
N MET A 288 6.91 -16.46 6.21
CA MET A 288 6.46 -16.05 4.88
C MET A 288 6.88 -14.61 4.55
N LEU A 289 6.73 -13.68 5.51
CA LEU A 289 7.23 -12.30 5.37
C LEU A 289 8.75 -12.26 5.22
N THR A 290 9.46 -13.10 5.98
CA THR A 290 10.92 -13.21 5.92
C THR A 290 11.41 -13.75 4.57
N HIS A 291 10.65 -14.64 3.90
CA HIS A 291 10.99 -15.13 2.57
C HIS A 291 11.06 -13.96 1.56
N VAL A 292 10.08 -13.06 1.58
CA VAL A 292 10.08 -11.87 0.70
C VAL A 292 11.23 -10.93 1.04
N TYR A 293 11.42 -10.61 2.34
CA TYR A 293 12.53 -9.76 2.76
C TYR A 293 13.89 -10.30 2.29
N LYS A 294 14.15 -11.60 2.49
CA LYS A 294 15.40 -12.23 2.05
C LYS A 294 15.56 -12.23 0.53
N ALA A 295 14.46 -12.39 -0.22
CA ALA A 295 14.49 -12.35 -1.68
C ALA A 295 14.85 -10.96 -2.23
N CYS A 296 14.63 -9.89 -1.48
CA CYS A 296 15.07 -8.54 -1.86
C CYS A 296 16.59 -8.37 -1.83
N GLU A 297 17.34 -9.25 -1.16
CA GLU A 297 18.81 -9.20 -1.01
C GLU A 297 19.33 -7.81 -0.56
N LEU A 298 18.66 -7.24 0.44
CA LEU A 298 19.09 -5.97 1.05
C LEU A 298 20.33 -6.22 1.94
N HIS A 299 21.49 -5.73 1.53
CA HIS A 299 22.79 -5.89 2.21
C HIS A 299 23.24 -4.62 2.92
#